data_15132cf97a633a7daa5b1711e25aba2f
#
_entry.id   15132cf97a633a7daa5b1711e25aba2f
#
_cell.length_a   1.000
_cell.length_b   1.000
_cell.length_c   1.000
_cell.angle_alpha   90.00
_cell.angle_beta   90.00
_cell.angle_gamma   90.00
#
_symmetry.space_group_name_H-M   'P 1'
#
loop_
_entity.id
_entity.type
_entity.pdbx_description
1 polymer ?
#
loop_
_entity_poly.entity_id
_entity_poly.type
_entity_poly.pdbx_seq_one_letter_code
_entity_poly.pdbx_strand_id
1 'polypeptide(L)'
;ETGLAATRTTRALGALGVGVLRFDFAGLGASQGKFGDSTFAADVADLVAAGQAMTAADKEPSLLIGHSLGGAASLMAAGMMPNIRAVVTIGSPYDLKHVLHQFDPAALEKIEADGEAEVHLAGRPFFVRKDLINALRENDLHSHIATLKRPLLVMHAPGDDTVYVENASRIFAAAKHPKSFISLDDADHLLTQRRDADYVADLI
;
A
#
# COMPACT_ATOMS: atom_id res chain seq x y z
N GLU A 1 -11.00 9.29 8.76
CA GLU A 1 -9.71 9.90 9.22
C GLU A 1 -8.45 9.18 8.71
N THR A 2 -8.59 8.02 8.05
CA THR A 2 -7.45 7.26 7.46
C THR A 2 -6.68 8.01 6.37
N GLY A 3 -7.14 9.17 5.94
CA GLY A 3 -6.46 10.01 4.97
C GLY A 3 -5.53 11.09 5.55
N LEU A 4 -5.33 11.18 6.87
CA LEU A 4 -4.55 12.27 7.47
C LEU A 4 -3.08 12.22 7.08
N ALA A 5 -2.43 11.06 7.20
CA ALA A 5 -1.03 10.90 6.81
C ALA A 5 -0.82 11.16 5.32
N ALA A 6 -1.63 10.53 4.46
CA ALA A 6 -1.59 10.75 3.02
C ALA A 6 -1.85 12.23 2.65
N THR A 7 -2.80 12.89 3.34
CA THR A 7 -3.09 14.32 3.13
C THR A 7 -1.90 15.20 3.53
N ARG A 8 -1.26 14.91 4.66
CA ARG A 8 -0.10 15.65 5.15
C ARG A 8 1.11 15.48 4.24
N THR A 9 1.43 14.24 3.89
CA THR A 9 2.52 13.92 2.94
C THR A 9 2.30 14.59 1.60
N THR A 10 1.07 14.51 1.04
CA THR A 10 0.71 15.20 -0.21
C THR A 10 0.92 16.71 -0.12
N ARG A 11 0.51 17.32 1.00
CA ARG A 11 0.66 18.77 1.20
C ARG A 11 2.14 19.17 1.32
N ALA A 12 2.93 18.38 2.04
CA ALA A 12 4.36 18.62 2.20
C ALA A 12 5.10 18.49 0.87
N LEU A 13 4.85 17.44 0.11
CA LEU A 13 5.39 17.27 -1.26
C LEU A 13 4.96 18.41 -2.19
N GLY A 14 3.70 18.83 -2.10
CA GLY A 14 3.20 19.98 -2.87
C GLY A 14 3.92 21.28 -2.55
N ALA A 15 4.30 21.51 -1.29
CA ALA A 15 5.09 22.67 -0.88
C ALA A 15 6.51 22.65 -1.48
N LEU A 16 7.03 21.46 -1.80
CA LEU A 16 8.30 21.26 -2.49
C LEU A 16 8.16 21.31 -4.04
N GLY A 17 6.98 21.65 -4.55
CA GLY A 17 6.72 21.74 -5.99
C GLY A 17 6.42 20.39 -6.67
N VAL A 18 6.20 19.34 -5.92
CA VAL A 18 5.85 18.02 -6.45
C VAL A 18 4.33 17.91 -6.62
N GLY A 19 3.87 17.67 -7.85
CA GLY A 19 2.47 17.36 -8.12
C GLY A 19 2.13 15.94 -7.63
N VAL A 20 1.06 15.80 -6.85
CA VAL A 20 0.65 14.50 -6.26
C VAL A 20 -0.80 14.22 -6.62
N LEU A 21 -1.06 13.07 -7.24
CA LEU A 21 -2.39 12.48 -7.31
C LEU A 21 -2.57 11.53 -6.13
N ARG A 22 -3.64 11.70 -5.38
CA ARG A 22 -4.10 10.80 -4.35
C ARG A 22 -5.53 10.36 -4.66
N PHE A 23 -5.80 9.09 -4.56
CA PHE A 23 -7.13 8.53 -4.75
C PHE A 23 -7.40 7.43 -3.73
N ASP A 24 -8.66 7.07 -3.56
CA ASP A 24 -9.09 5.94 -2.75
C ASP A 24 -9.39 4.76 -3.68
N PHE A 25 -8.95 3.55 -3.35
CA PHE A 25 -9.30 2.33 -4.10
C PHE A 25 -10.81 2.09 -4.08
N ALA A 26 -11.31 1.29 -5.02
CA ALA A 26 -12.73 0.97 -5.14
C ALA A 26 -13.35 0.51 -3.81
N GLY A 27 -14.48 1.11 -3.44
CA GLY A 27 -15.16 0.84 -2.17
C GLY A 27 -14.54 1.44 -0.91
N LEU A 28 -13.45 2.24 -1.04
CA LEU A 28 -12.84 2.97 0.05
C LEU A 28 -13.05 4.48 -0.09
N GLY A 29 -13.07 5.20 1.04
CA GLY A 29 -13.11 6.66 1.09
C GLY A 29 -14.27 7.25 0.29
N ALA A 30 -13.95 8.07 -0.72
CA ALA A 30 -14.91 8.70 -1.61
C ALA A 30 -15.11 7.95 -2.93
N SER A 31 -14.35 6.89 -3.19
CA SER A 31 -14.48 6.09 -4.41
C SER A 31 -15.74 5.24 -4.40
N GLN A 32 -16.32 5.05 -5.57
CA GLN A 32 -17.49 4.21 -5.77
C GLN A 32 -17.14 2.71 -5.64
N GLY A 33 -18.16 1.86 -5.58
CA GLY A 33 -18.01 0.42 -5.45
C GLY A 33 -18.21 -0.07 -4.02
N LYS A 34 -17.95 -1.35 -3.81
CA LYS A 34 -17.99 -1.98 -2.48
C LYS A 34 -16.65 -2.67 -2.22
N PHE A 35 -16.06 -2.43 -1.07
CA PHE A 35 -14.79 -3.03 -0.68
C PHE A 35 -14.82 -4.57 -0.76
N GLY A 36 -15.92 -5.19 -0.38
CA GLY A 36 -16.10 -6.64 -0.46
C GLY A 36 -16.05 -7.21 -1.88
N ASP A 37 -16.31 -6.40 -2.90
CA ASP A 37 -16.23 -6.80 -4.31
C ASP A 37 -14.83 -6.55 -4.91
N SER A 38 -13.94 -5.88 -4.16
CA SER A 38 -12.58 -5.60 -4.58
C SER A 38 -11.67 -6.81 -4.36
N THR A 39 -10.63 -6.89 -5.18
CA THR A 39 -9.53 -7.84 -5.01
C THR A 39 -8.21 -7.08 -5.04
N PHE A 40 -7.15 -7.66 -4.51
CA PHE A 40 -5.85 -7.01 -4.59
C PHE A 40 -5.40 -6.74 -6.05
N ALA A 41 -5.77 -7.60 -6.99
CA ALA A 41 -5.53 -7.38 -8.41
C ALA A 41 -6.33 -6.18 -8.95
N ALA A 42 -7.55 -5.95 -8.46
CA ALA A 42 -8.33 -4.76 -8.79
C ALA A 42 -7.67 -3.48 -8.25
N ASP A 43 -7.14 -3.50 -7.01
CA ASP A 43 -6.41 -2.36 -6.44
C ASP A 43 -5.17 -2.01 -7.28
N VAL A 44 -4.43 -3.01 -7.74
CA VAL A 44 -3.30 -2.81 -8.66
C VAL A 44 -3.77 -2.23 -10.00
N ALA A 45 -4.88 -2.72 -10.54
CA ALA A 45 -5.45 -2.19 -11.79
C ALA A 45 -5.93 -0.74 -11.63
N ASP A 46 -6.56 -0.39 -10.50
CA ASP A 46 -6.97 0.99 -10.18
C ASP A 46 -5.76 1.93 -10.17
N LEU A 47 -4.64 1.50 -9.56
CA LEU A 47 -3.42 2.29 -9.51
C LEU A 47 -2.82 2.50 -10.92
N VAL A 48 -2.81 1.47 -11.76
CA VAL A 48 -2.37 1.57 -13.16
C VAL A 48 -3.29 2.51 -13.94
N ALA A 49 -4.61 2.39 -13.78
CA ALA A 49 -5.59 3.26 -14.45
C ALA A 49 -5.43 4.74 -14.02
N ALA A 50 -5.20 4.98 -12.71
CA ALA A 50 -4.91 6.33 -12.21
C ALA A 50 -3.66 6.92 -12.86
N GLY A 51 -2.60 6.14 -13.01
CA GLY A 51 -1.38 6.56 -13.70
C GLY A 51 -1.62 6.86 -15.19
N GLN A 52 -2.42 6.05 -15.88
CA GLN A 52 -2.81 6.29 -17.28
C GLN A 52 -3.62 7.58 -17.42
N ALA A 53 -4.53 7.85 -16.49
CA ALA A 53 -5.31 9.08 -16.47
C ALA A 53 -4.42 10.32 -16.27
N MET A 54 -3.40 10.23 -15.41
CA MET A 54 -2.40 11.29 -15.25
C MET A 54 -1.62 11.54 -16.56
N THR A 55 -1.17 10.48 -17.21
CA THR A 55 -0.45 10.56 -18.49
C THR A 55 -1.33 11.21 -19.57
N ALA A 56 -2.61 10.82 -19.64
CA ALA A 56 -3.58 11.41 -20.58
C ALA A 56 -3.85 12.90 -20.31
N ALA A 57 -3.58 13.37 -19.10
CA ALA A 57 -3.68 14.78 -18.69
C ALA A 57 -2.34 15.54 -18.78
N ASP A 58 -1.34 15.03 -19.49
CA ASP A 58 0.01 15.57 -19.60
C ASP A 58 0.73 15.73 -18.23
N LYS A 59 0.42 14.83 -17.28
CA LYS A 59 0.99 14.79 -15.92
C LYS A 59 1.54 13.41 -15.62
N GLU A 60 2.40 12.91 -16.47
CA GLU A 60 2.95 11.56 -16.37
C GLU A 60 3.60 11.29 -15.00
N PRO A 61 3.14 10.24 -14.27
CA PRO A 61 3.71 9.94 -12.96
C PRO A 61 5.09 9.28 -13.10
N SER A 62 6.02 9.69 -12.26
CA SER A 62 7.38 9.13 -12.20
C SER A 62 7.71 8.41 -10.90
N LEU A 63 6.87 8.57 -9.88
CA LEU A 63 7.05 8.03 -8.54
C LEU A 63 5.75 7.40 -8.04
N LEU A 64 5.84 6.20 -7.47
CA LEU A 64 4.77 5.61 -6.69
C LEU A 64 5.13 5.66 -5.20
N ILE A 65 4.19 6.12 -4.39
CA ILE A 65 4.30 6.12 -2.93
C ILE A 65 3.12 5.32 -2.39
N GLY A 66 3.41 4.21 -1.72
CA GLY A 66 2.38 3.33 -1.18
C GLY A 66 2.54 3.09 0.32
N HIS A 67 1.44 3.23 1.05
CA HIS A 67 1.37 2.92 2.48
C HIS A 67 0.61 1.60 2.69
N SER A 68 1.10 0.75 3.57
CA SER A 68 0.48 -0.53 3.93
C SER A 68 0.21 -1.38 2.67
N LEU A 69 -1.02 -1.84 2.47
CA LEU A 69 -1.43 -2.59 1.27
C LEU A 69 -1.19 -1.80 -0.03
N GLY A 70 -1.31 -0.46 0.01
CA GLY A 70 -0.96 0.41 -1.12
C GLY A 70 0.52 0.34 -1.49
N GLY A 71 1.41 0.03 -0.54
CA GLY A 71 2.83 -0.23 -0.79
C GLY A 71 3.03 -1.51 -1.61
N ALA A 72 2.35 -2.58 -1.24
CA ALA A 72 2.35 -3.84 -1.99
C ALA A 72 1.77 -3.65 -3.41
N ALA A 73 0.66 -2.90 -3.54
CA ALA A 73 0.08 -2.57 -4.84
C ALA A 73 1.04 -1.75 -5.70
N SER A 74 1.77 -0.80 -5.11
CA SER A 74 2.79 0.01 -5.80
C SER A 74 3.95 -0.82 -6.32
N LEU A 75 4.42 -1.81 -5.54
CA LEU A 75 5.48 -2.74 -5.95
C LEU A 75 5.06 -3.59 -7.16
N MET A 76 3.80 -4.03 -7.19
CA MET A 76 3.27 -4.78 -8.35
C MET A 76 3.03 -3.87 -9.55
N ALA A 77 2.35 -2.74 -9.36
CA ALA A 77 1.99 -1.82 -10.44
C ALA A 77 3.21 -1.21 -11.14
N ALA A 78 4.32 -0.99 -10.42
CA ALA A 78 5.54 -0.41 -10.99
C ALA A 78 6.10 -1.20 -12.18
N GLY A 79 5.92 -2.54 -12.21
CA GLY A 79 6.29 -3.38 -13.35
C GLY A 79 5.42 -3.15 -14.60
N MET A 80 4.19 -2.65 -14.41
CA MET A 80 3.20 -2.40 -15.47
C MET A 80 3.24 -0.94 -15.96
N MET A 81 3.96 -0.07 -15.28
CA MET A 81 4.02 1.38 -15.54
C MET A 81 5.45 1.78 -15.94
N PRO A 82 5.77 1.80 -17.24
CA PRO A 82 7.15 1.98 -17.73
C PRO A 82 7.78 3.32 -17.32
N ASN A 83 6.96 4.34 -17.09
CA ASN A 83 7.41 5.69 -16.76
C ASN A 83 7.72 5.88 -15.26
N ILE A 84 7.35 4.93 -14.42
CA ILE A 84 7.71 4.95 -13.00
C ILE A 84 9.23 4.75 -12.87
N ARG A 85 9.87 5.70 -12.21
CA ARG A 85 11.34 5.75 -12.03
C ARG A 85 11.77 5.31 -10.64
N ALA A 86 10.88 5.39 -9.64
CA ALA A 86 11.15 4.96 -8.27
C ALA A 86 9.87 4.54 -7.55
N VAL A 87 10.02 3.77 -6.49
CA VAL A 87 8.92 3.34 -5.60
C VAL A 87 9.32 3.64 -4.16
N VAL A 88 8.35 4.14 -3.39
CA VAL A 88 8.46 4.29 -1.94
C VAL A 88 7.38 3.43 -1.27
N THR A 89 7.78 2.62 -0.31
CA THR A 89 6.85 1.84 0.53
C THR A 89 6.95 2.30 1.98
N ILE A 90 5.80 2.44 2.64
CA ILE A 90 5.70 2.87 4.04
C ILE A 90 4.85 1.82 4.77
N GLY A 91 5.41 1.12 5.76
CA GLY A 91 4.69 0.11 6.52
C GLY A 91 4.07 -0.99 5.64
N SER A 92 4.73 -1.38 4.55
CA SER A 92 4.18 -2.32 3.55
C SER A 92 4.41 -3.77 3.95
N PRO A 93 3.41 -4.66 3.74
CA PRO A 93 3.62 -6.09 3.87
C PRO A 93 4.48 -6.62 2.71
N TYR A 94 5.36 -7.57 3.02
CA TYR A 94 6.09 -8.37 2.05
C TYR A 94 5.27 -9.55 1.53
N ASP A 95 4.45 -10.12 2.40
CA ASP A 95 3.59 -11.26 2.10
C ASP A 95 2.14 -10.87 2.41
N LEU A 96 1.30 -10.88 1.39
CA LEU A 96 -0.10 -10.49 1.54
C LEU A 96 -0.89 -11.44 2.44
N LYS A 97 -0.41 -12.68 2.66
CA LYS A 97 -0.98 -13.60 3.64
C LYS A 97 -0.95 -13.04 5.07
N HIS A 98 0.04 -12.20 5.39
CA HIS A 98 0.10 -11.52 6.68
C HIS A 98 -1.11 -10.61 6.93
N VAL A 99 -1.71 -10.06 5.91
CA VAL A 99 -2.94 -9.26 6.06
C VAL A 99 -4.07 -10.09 6.66
N LEU A 100 -4.09 -11.40 6.38
CA LEU A 100 -5.10 -12.32 6.91
C LEU A 100 -5.00 -12.52 8.42
N HIS A 101 -3.84 -12.30 9.03
CA HIS A 101 -3.67 -12.36 10.49
C HIS A 101 -4.38 -11.22 11.23
N GLN A 102 -4.79 -10.17 10.52
CA GLN A 102 -5.56 -9.06 11.08
C GLN A 102 -7.06 -9.35 11.13
N PHE A 103 -7.52 -10.42 10.47
CA PHE A 103 -8.91 -10.83 10.53
C PHE A 103 -9.16 -11.73 11.72
N ASP A 104 -10.31 -11.56 12.36
CA ASP A 104 -10.79 -12.50 13.37
C ASP A 104 -10.84 -13.92 12.76
N PRO A 105 -10.25 -14.94 13.41
CA PRO A 105 -10.32 -16.32 12.95
C PRO A 105 -11.76 -16.81 12.68
N ALA A 106 -12.72 -16.44 13.52
CA ALA A 106 -14.13 -16.78 13.32
C ALA A 106 -14.72 -16.12 12.06
N ALA A 107 -14.27 -14.91 11.72
CA ALA A 107 -14.68 -14.25 10.47
C ALA A 107 -14.07 -14.96 9.25
N LEU A 108 -12.80 -15.41 9.32
CA LEU A 108 -12.19 -16.20 8.26
C LEU A 108 -12.91 -17.55 8.04
N GLU A 109 -13.24 -18.27 9.12
CA GLU A 109 -14.01 -19.51 9.04
C GLU A 109 -15.38 -19.28 8.38
N LYS A 110 -16.05 -18.17 8.75
CA LYS A 110 -17.33 -17.80 8.15
C LYS A 110 -17.19 -17.45 6.67
N ILE A 111 -16.15 -16.72 6.26
CA ILE A 111 -15.88 -16.44 4.85
C ILE A 111 -15.64 -17.74 4.07
N GLU A 112 -14.92 -18.71 4.65
CA GLU A 112 -14.71 -20.01 3.99
C GLU A 112 -16.00 -20.81 3.81
N ALA A 113 -16.91 -20.75 4.79
CA ALA A 113 -18.16 -21.49 4.78
C ALA A 113 -19.24 -20.81 3.92
N ASP A 114 -19.44 -19.51 4.10
CA ASP A 114 -20.59 -18.75 3.56
C ASP A 114 -20.20 -17.93 2.30
N GLY A 115 -18.90 -17.84 1.99
CA GLY A 115 -18.38 -17.07 0.86
C GLY A 115 -18.09 -15.60 1.18
N GLU A 116 -18.67 -15.04 2.27
CA GLU A 116 -18.42 -13.67 2.73
C GLU A 116 -18.72 -13.51 4.23
N ALA A 117 -18.05 -12.55 4.87
CA ALA A 117 -18.38 -12.12 6.23
C ALA A 117 -17.98 -10.68 6.48
N GLU A 118 -18.54 -10.08 7.54
CA GLU A 118 -18.08 -8.82 8.07
C GLU A 118 -16.79 -9.03 8.86
N VAL A 119 -15.79 -8.21 8.60
CA VAL A 119 -14.51 -8.14 9.29
C VAL A 119 -14.26 -6.72 9.78
N HIS A 120 -13.47 -6.56 10.84
CA HIS A 120 -13.06 -5.26 11.34
C HIS A 120 -11.60 -5.01 10.99
N LEU A 121 -11.33 -3.99 10.17
CA LEU A 121 -9.99 -3.53 9.81
C LEU A 121 -9.79 -2.10 10.31
N ALA A 122 -8.76 -1.89 11.12
CA ALA A 122 -8.49 -0.59 11.74
C ALA A 122 -9.73 0.01 12.45
N GLY A 123 -10.50 -0.82 13.14
CA GLY A 123 -11.70 -0.44 13.88
C GLY A 123 -12.94 -0.13 13.03
N ARG A 124 -12.93 -0.46 11.74
CA ARG A 124 -14.06 -0.25 10.83
C ARG A 124 -14.59 -1.58 10.30
N PRO A 125 -15.92 -1.76 10.19
CA PRO A 125 -16.50 -2.93 9.59
C PRO A 125 -16.39 -2.88 8.07
N PHE A 126 -16.02 -4.02 7.47
CA PHE A 126 -16.00 -4.24 6.03
C PHE A 126 -16.59 -5.61 5.72
N PHE A 127 -17.37 -5.73 4.66
CA PHE A 127 -17.71 -7.03 4.10
C PHE A 127 -16.57 -7.51 3.21
N VAL A 128 -16.08 -8.72 3.46
CA VAL A 128 -14.98 -9.34 2.73
C VAL A 128 -15.45 -10.64 2.14
N ARG A 129 -15.17 -10.86 0.86
CA ARG A 129 -15.49 -12.09 0.13
C ARG A 129 -14.28 -13.02 0.05
N LYS A 130 -14.59 -14.29 -0.14
CA LYS A 130 -13.61 -15.36 -0.31
C LYS A 130 -12.62 -15.10 -1.44
N ASP A 131 -13.05 -14.43 -2.51
CA ASP A 131 -12.19 -14.07 -3.63
C ASP A 131 -11.04 -13.15 -3.22
N LEU A 132 -11.28 -12.17 -2.32
CA LEU A 132 -10.21 -11.34 -1.77
C LEU A 132 -9.22 -12.19 -0.95
N ILE A 133 -9.73 -13.10 -0.12
CA ILE A 133 -8.89 -13.99 0.70
C ILE A 133 -8.01 -14.87 -0.19
N ASN A 134 -8.57 -15.46 -1.23
CA ASN A 134 -7.83 -16.28 -2.19
C ASN A 134 -6.78 -15.45 -2.94
N ALA A 135 -7.15 -14.25 -3.40
CA ALA A 135 -6.22 -13.35 -4.06
C ALA A 135 -5.03 -12.96 -3.16
N LEU A 136 -5.26 -12.73 -1.87
CA LEU A 136 -4.18 -12.45 -0.90
C LEU A 136 -3.28 -13.67 -0.66
N ARG A 137 -3.82 -14.90 -0.75
CA ARG A 137 -3.06 -16.14 -0.58
C ARG A 137 -2.19 -16.50 -1.79
N GLU A 138 -2.63 -16.14 -2.98
CA GLU A 138 -2.02 -16.58 -4.25
C GLU A 138 -0.97 -15.59 -4.80
N ASN A 139 -0.93 -14.35 -4.29
CA ASN A 139 -0.02 -13.34 -4.82
C ASN A 139 1.44 -13.59 -4.40
N ASP A 140 2.32 -13.66 -5.37
CA ASP A 140 3.78 -13.72 -5.20
C ASP A 140 4.43 -12.34 -5.32
N LEU A 141 4.32 -11.55 -4.25
CA LEU A 141 4.95 -10.24 -4.21
C LEU A 141 6.49 -10.31 -4.24
N HIS A 142 7.08 -11.43 -3.78
CA HIS A 142 8.52 -11.64 -3.81
C HIS A 142 9.12 -11.49 -5.22
N SER A 143 8.55 -12.18 -6.20
CA SER A 143 9.02 -12.13 -7.59
C SER A 143 8.91 -10.72 -8.18
N HIS A 144 7.87 -9.98 -7.84
CA HIS A 144 7.70 -8.57 -8.26
C HIS A 144 8.78 -7.68 -7.65
N ILE A 145 9.10 -7.84 -6.35
CA ILE A 145 10.16 -7.09 -5.68
C ILE A 145 11.53 -7.43 -6.28
N ALA A 146 11.83 -8.72 -6.46
CA ALA A 146 13.12 -9.19 -6.99
C ALA A 146 13.39 -8.71 -8.43
N THR A 147 12.34 -8.47 -9.20
CA THR A 147 12.40 -8.03 -10.60
C THR A 147 12.02 -6.57 -10.82
N LEU A 148 11.84 -5.79 -9.77
CA LEU A 148 11.36 -4.40 -9.82
C LEU A 148 12.20 -3.49 -10.73
N LYS A 149 13.54 -3.64 -10.72
CA LYS A 149 14.49 -2.85 -11.54
C LYS A 149 14.27 -1.33 -11.45
N ARG A 150 13.85 -0.85 -10.30
CA ARG A 150 13.62 0.57 -9.97
C ARG A 150 14.26 0.87 -8.63
N PRO A 151 14.76 2.10 -8.40
CA PRO A 151 15.09 2.58 -7.06
C PRO A 151 13.94 2.35 -6.09
N LEU A 152 14.23 1.77 -4.93
CA LEU A 152 13.25 1.47 -3.90
C LEU A 152 13.66 2.09 -2.56
N LEU A 153 12.78 2.90 -2.01
CA LEU A 153 12.88 3.39 -0.64
C LEU A 153 11.87 2.63 0.23
N VAL A 154 12.37 1.92 1.23
CA VAL A 154 11.56 1.20 2.22
C VAL A 154 11.56 1.98 3.51
N MET A 155 10.40 2.41 3.97
CA MET A 155 10.21 3.10 5.24
C MET A 155 9.34 2.26 6.16
N HIS A 156 9.73 2.07 7.42
CA HIS A 156 8.97 1.25 8.35
C HIS A 156 9.24 1.63 9.81
N ALA A 157 8.19 1.61 10.61
CA ALA A 157 8.31 1.83 12.05
C ALA A 157 8.68 0.53 12.76
N PRO A 158 9.72 0.51 13.61
CA PRO A 158 10.07 -0.70 14.38
C PRO A 158 8.96 -1.17 15.31
N GLY A 159 8.14 -0.24 15.82
CA GLY A 159 7.02 -0.52 16.70
C GLY A 159 5.68 -0.74 15.98
N ASP A 160 5.68 -0.93 14.66
CA ASP A 160 4.45 -1.20 13.90
C ASP A 160 3.86 -2.57 14.31
N ASP A 161 2.70 -2.53 14.95
CA ASP A 161 1.96 -3.70 15.44
C ASP A 161 0.93 -4.24 14.44
N THR A 162 0.75 -3.53 13.34
CA THR A 162 -0.16 -3.90 12.25
C THR A 162 0.56 -4.66 11.15
N VAL A 163 1.68 -4.13 10.69
CA VAL A 163 2.59 -4.79 9.75
C VAL A 163 3.98 -4.79 10.39
N TYR A 164 4.39 -5.93 10.92
CA TYR A 164 5.66 -6.05 11.64
C TYR A 164 6.86 -5.66 10.76
N VAL A 165 7.86 -5.02 11.37
CA VAL A 165 9.05 -4.47 10.70
C VAL A 165 9.86 -5.52 9.92
N GLU A 166 9.73 -6.80 10.24
CA GLU A 166 10.34 -7.91 9.50
C GLU A 166 9.91 -7.94 8.03
N ASN A 167 8.72 -7.41 7.71
CA ASN A 167 8.28 -7.25 6.33
C ASN A 167 9.21 -6.31 5.55
N ALA A 168 9.60 -5.20 6.16
CA ALA A 168 10.57 -4.27 5.54
C ALA A 168 11.92 -4.93 5.29
N SER A 169 12.40 -5.73 6.24
CA SER A 169 13.65 -6.49 6.10
C SER A 169 13.58 -7.46 4.92
N ARG A 170 12.44 -8.15 4.76
CA ARG A 170 12.21 -9.09 3.65
C ARG A 170 12.09 -8.38 2.32
N ILE A 171 11.36 -7.25 2.24
CA ILE A 171 11.28 -6.40 1.05
C ILE A 171 12.68 -5.94 0.66
N PHE A 172 13.43 -5.40 1.62
CA PHE A 172 14.77 -4.89 1.38
C PHE A 172 15.72 -6.00 0.91
N ALA A 173 15.66 -7.18 1.51
CA ALA A 173 16.48 -8.33 1.11
C ALA A 173 16.19 -8.80 -0.32
N ALA A 174 14.90 -8.88 -0.70
CA ALA A 174 14.47 -9.32 -2.02
C ALA A 174 14.80 -8.31 -3.13
N ALA A 175 14.71 -7.02 -2.85
CA ALA A 175 14.96 -5.95 -3.82
C ALA A 175 16.42 -5.89 -4.25
N LYS A 176 16.64 -5.52 -5.51
CA LYS A 176 17.98 -5.22 -6.05
C LYS A 176 18.30 -3.75 -5.87
N HIS A 177 19.60 -3.40 -5.87
CA HIS A 177 20.05 -2.01 -5.85
C HIS A 177 19.63 -1.25 -7.12
N PRO A 178 19.38 0.07 -7.03
CA PRO A 178 19.50 0.89 -5.82
C PRO A 178 18.32 0.74 -4.87
N LYS A 179 18.59 0.58 -3.59
CA LYS A 179 17.59 0.47 -2.53
C LYS A 179 18.09 1.12 -1.25
N SER A 180 17.17 1.69 -0.47
CA SER A 180 17.43 2.29 0.83
C SER A 180 16.36 1.89 1.84
N PHE A 181 16.73 1.86 3.11
CA PHE A 181 15.82 1.65 4.22
C PHE A 181 15.90 2.82 5.20
N ILE A 182 14.76 3.29 5.64
CA ILE A 182 14.62 4.31 6.69
C ILE A 182 13.75 3.76 7.81
N SER A 183 14.28 3.79 9.02
CA SER A 183 13.52 3.50 10.23
C SER A 183 12.70 4.71 10.64
N LEU A 184 11.41 4.50 10.91
CA LEU A 184 10.49 5.53 11.43
C LEU A 184 10.28 5.27 12.93
N ASP A 185 11.31 5.53 13.73
CA ASP A 185 11.49 4.95 15.06
C ASP A 185 10.33 5.15 16.03
N ASP A 186 9.70 6.32 16.05
CA ASP A 186 8.59 6.65 16.97
C ASP A 186 7.21 6.66 16.29
N ALA A 187 7.15 6.27 15.01
CA ALA A 187 5.89 6.30 14.26
C ALA A 187 5.01 5.09 14.56
N ASP A 188 3.71 5.27 14.48
CA ASP A 188 2.75 4.17 14.40
C ASP A 188 2.46 3.79 12.93
N HIS A 189 1.75 2.67 12.73
CA HIS A 189 1.41 2.20 11.39
C HIS A 189 0.72 3.26 10.52
N LEU A 190 -0.14 4.08 11.11
CA LEU A 190 -0.96 5.06 10.39
C LEU A 190 -0.31 6.45 10.27
N LEU A 191 0.91 6.65 10.78
CA LEU A 191 1.58 7.95 10.86
C LEU A 191 0.64 9.02 11.47
N THR A 192 0.03 8.69 12.60
CA THR A 192 -0.99 9.55 13.22
C THR A 192 -0.45 10.90 13.69
N GLN A 193 0.82 10.94 14.06
CA GLN A 193 1.48 12.19 14.44
C GLN A 193 1.92 12.96 13.19
N ARG A 194 1.68 14.27 13.22
CA ARG A 194 2.03 15.14 12.09
C ARG A 194 3.52 15.10 11.75
N ARG A 195 4.37 15.10 12.77
CA ARG A 195 5.84 15.07 12.60
C ARG A 195 6.30 13.88 11.77
N ASP A 196 5.65 12.71 11.93
CA ASP A 196 6.04 11.49 11.23
C ASP A 196 5.70 11.58 9.74
N ALA A 197 4.54 12.14 9.40
CA ALA A 197 4.14 12.36 8.01
C ALA A 197 5.00 13.46 7.33
N ASP A 198 5.35 14.52 8.07
CA ASP A 198 6.25 15.58 7.58
C ASP A 198 7.66 14.99 7.34
N TYR A 199 8.19 14.20 8.29
CA TYR A 199 9.48 13.53 8.15
C TYR A 199 9.54 12.57 6.94
N VAL A 200 8.49 11.78 6.76
CA VAL A 200 8.37 10.91 5.57
C VAL A 200 8.42 11.73 4.27
N ALA A 201 7.71 12.86 4.22
CA ALA A 201 7.68 13.71 3.03
C ALA A 201 9.05 14.36 2.74
N ASP A 202 9.78 14.75 3.79
CA ASP A 202 11.11 15.37 3.65
C ASP A 202 12.16 14.37 3.13
N LEU A 203 11.93 13.08 3.29
CA LEU A 203 12.84 12.01 2.85
C LEU A 203 12.54 11.48 1.44
N ILE A 204 11.38 11.78 0.89
CA ILE A 204 10.95 11.40 -0.46
C ILE A 204 11.41 12.42 -1.49
#